data_fc426fa312943bfaa24a2a5b20b60a9f
#
_entry.id   fc426fa312943bfaa24a2a5b20b60a9f
#
_cell.length_a   1.000
_cell.length_b   1.000
_cell.length_c   1.000
_cell.angle_alpha   90.00
_cell.angle_beta   90.00
_cell.angle_gamma   90.00
#
_symmetry.space_group_name_H-M   'P 1'
#
loop_
_entity.id
_entity.type
_entity.pdbx_description
1 polymer ?
#
loop_
_entity_poly.entity_id
_entity_poly.type
_entity_poly.pdbx_seq_one_letter_code
_entity_poly.pdbx_strand_id
1 'polypeptide(L)'
;GLLITPWAVYFLSVVVEQLEESRQRLSKLVDKLEEMRERDLKLNVQLKDNIAQLNQEISDREKAEAERQTTLEQLKVEMKEREVTQIQLEQQSSFLRSFLDASPDLVFYRNEDKEFSGCNRAMELLTGKSEKQLIHLKPQDVYSEEAAAKVMETDEKVFRHNVSLTYEQWLDYPDGRKACFEIRKVPYYD
;
A
#
# COMPACT_ATOMS: atom_id res chain seq x y z
N GLY A 1 -92.54 15.34 63.24
CA GLY A 1 -91.56 16.09 62.39
C GLY A 1 -90.25 16.20 63.11
N LEU A 2 -89.19 15.55 62.59
CA LEU A 2 -87.80 15.71 63.09
C LEU A 2 -87.31 17.10 62.68
N LEU A 3 -87.18 18.00 63.66
CA LEU A 3 -86.56 19.31 63.50
C LEU A 3 -85.05 19.09 63.35
N ILE A 4 -84.56 19.15 62.10
CA ILE A 4 -83.14 19.19 61.81
C ILE A 4 -82.57 20.49 62.41
N THR A 5 -81.77 20.40 63.42
CA THR A 5 -81.12 21.57 64.04
C THR A 5 -80.17 22.30 63.12
N PRO A 6 -80.15 23.66 63.15
CA PRO A 6 -79.25 24.44 62.26
C PRO A 6 -77.77 23.98 62.26
N TRP A 7 -77.30 23.43 63.34
CA TRP A 7 -75.99 22.84 63.50
C TRP A 7 -75.73 21.59 62.64
N ALA A 8 -76.72 20.75 62.51
CA ALA A 8 -76.58 19.55 61.68
C ALA A 8 -76.47 19.91 60.18
N VAL A 9 -77.19 20.94 59.71
CA VAL A 9 -77.16 21.44 58.36
C VAL A 9 -75.76 22.07 58.07
N TYR A 10 -75.26 22.88 59.00
CA TYR A 10 -73.94 23.49 58.90
C TYR A 10 -72.79 22.43 58.85
N PHE A 11 -72.85 21.48 59.74
CA PHE A 11 -71.87 20.40 59.77
C PHE A 11 -71.89 19.56 58.48
N LEU A 12 -73.10 19.29 57.97
CA LEU A 12 -73.19 18.56 56.68
C LEU A 12 -72.62 19.34 55.53
N SER A 13 -72.83 20.67 55.45
CA SER A 13 -72.30 21.50 54.40
C SER A 13 -70.78 21.54 54.44
N VAL A 14 -70.12 21.64 55.60
CA VAL A 14 -68.64 21.64 55.74
C VAL A 14 -68.13 20.28 55.36
N VAL A 15 -68.74 19.18 55.70
CA VAL A 15 -68.29 17.82 55.29
C VAL A 15 -68.40 17.62 53.80
N VAL A 16 -69.52 18.10 53.19
CA VAL A 16 -69.69 18.01 51.73
C VAL A 16 -68.66 18.85 51.01
N GLU A 17 -68.33 20.05 51.48
CA GLU A 17 -67.29 20.90 50.88
C GLU A 17 -65.86 20.27 50.97
N GLN A 18 -65.56 19.69 52.15
CA GLN A 18 -64.27 18.94 52.27
C GLN A 18 -64.21 17.71 51.39
N LEU A 19 -65.34 17.02 51.21
CA LEU A 19 -65.41 15.87 50.28
C LEU A 19 -65.22 16.29 48.81
N GLU A 20 -65.79 17.39 48.39
CA GLU A 20 -65.62 17.95 47.05
C GLU A 20 -64.24 18.41 46.80
N GLU A 21 -63.59 19.12 47.77
CA GLU A 21 -62.17 19.49 47.65
C GLU A 21 -61.23 18.26 47.54
N SER A 22 -61.51 17.25 48.38
CA SER A 22 -60.69 15.99 48.33
C SER A 22 -60.91 15.26 47.03
N ARG A 23 -62.11 15.23 46.49
CA ARG A 23 -62.39 14.65 45.17
C ARG A 23 -61.76 15.38 44.06
N GLN A 24 -61.67 16.72 44.07
CA GLN A 24 -60.99 17.54 43.08
C GLN A 24 -59.42 17.33 43.13
N ARG A 25 -58.88 17.22 44.35
CA ARG A 25 -57.48 16.90 44.55
C ARG A 25 -57.13 15.53 44.02
N LEU A 26 -57.91 14.52 44.26
CA LEU A 26 -57.74 13.18 43.74
C LEU A 26 -57.85 13.14 42.22
N SER A 27 -58.83 13.82 41.62
CA SER A 27 -58.92 13.92 40.16
C SER A 27 -57.70 14.51 39.53
N LYS A 28 -57.15 15.63 40.06
CA LYS A 28 -55.88 16.25 39.57
C LYS A 28 -54.66 15.34 39.73
N LEU A 29 -54.66 14.53 40.80
CA LEU A 29 -53.56 13.56 40.98
C LEU A 29 -53.63 12.40 39.96
N VAL A 30 -54.81 11.92 39.67
CA VAL A 30 -55.04 10.89 38.66
C VAL A 30 -54.65 11.40 37.28
N ASP A 31 -55.08 12.58 36.88
CA ASP A 31 -54.73 13.20 35.61
C ASP A 31 -53.20 13.33 35.46
N LYS A 32 -52.54 13.78 36.54
CA LYS A 32 -51.06 13.90 36.55
C LYS A 32 -50.35 12.55 36.49
N LEU A 33 -50.88 11.52 37.11
CA LEU A 33 -50.34 10.17 37.03
C LEU A 33 -50.52 9.57 35.63
N GLU A 34 -51.60 9.83 34.96
CA GLU A 34 -51.86 9.41 33.58
C GLU A 34 -50.88 10.09 32.62
N GLU A 35 -50.67 11.41 32.75
CA GLU A 35 -49.68 12.14 31.96
C GLU A 35 -48.26 11.59 32.17
N MET A 36 -47.86 11.31 33.40
CA MET A 36 -46.54 10.72 33.69
C MET A 36 -46.41 9.33 33.06
N ARG A 37 -47.44 8.50 33.18
CA ARG A 37 -47.49 7.16 32.59
C ARG A 37 -47.34 7.18 31.07
N GLU A 38 -48.02 8.12 30.41
CA GLU A 38 -47.87 8.29 28.96
C GLU A 38 -46.43 8.72 28.55
N ARG A 39 -45.84 9.64 29.32
CA ARG A 39 -44.44 10.05 29.10
C ARG A 39 -43.48 8.89 29.28
N ASP A 40 -43.65 8.12 30.34
CA ASP A 40 -42.80 6.95 30.59
C ASP A 40 -42.92 5.88 29.50
N LEU A 41 -44.15 5.66 29.00
CA LEU A 41 -44.36 4.74 27.87
C LEU A 41 -43.65 5.21 26.61
N LYS A 42 -43.74 6.50 26.25
CA LYS A 42 -43.06 7.08 25.10
C LYS A 42 -41.55 6.99 25.25
N LEU A 43 -41.04 7.32 26.44
CA LEU A 43 -39.62 7.25 26.74
C LEU A 43 -39.08 5.80 26.65
N ASN A 44 -39.84 4.83 27.15
CA ASN A 44 -39.46 3.42 27.07
C ASN A 44 -39.45 2.90 25.63
N VAL A 45 -40.32 3.34 24.77
CA VAL A 45 -40.30 3.00 23.34
C VAL A 45 -39.04 3.59 22.69
N GLN A 46 -38.78 4.88 22.90
CA GLN A 46 -37.59 5.53 22.36
C GLN A 46 -36.28 4.87 22.85
N LEU A 47 -36.23 4.50 24.13
CA LEU A 47 -35.07 3.81 24.70
C LEU A 47 -34.85 2.45 24.04
N LYS A 48 -35.91 1.68 23.80
CA LYS A 48 -35.80 0.38 23.10
C LYS A 48 -35.32 0.55 21.68
N ASP A 49 -35.80 1.53 20.93
CA ASP A 49 -35.38 1.82 19.57
C ASP A 49 -33.91 2.23 19.53
N ASN A 50 -33.47 3.10 20.44
CA ASN A 50 -32.08 3.50 20.55
C ASN A 50 -31.14 2.32 20.88
N ILE A 51 -31.58 1.44 21.81
CA ILE A 51 -30.81 0.23 22.15
C ILE A 51 -30.69 -0.69 20.93
N ALA A 52 -31.76 -0.88 20.17
CA ALA A 52 -31.74 -1.69 18.95
C ALA A 52 -30.77 -1.13 17.91
N GLN A 53 -30.81 0.19 17.71
CA GLN A 53 -29.92 0.89 16.79
C GLN A 53 -28.44 0.77 17.22
N LEU A 54 -28.15 1.00 18.51
CA LEU A 54 -26.79 0.86 19.05
C LEU A 54 -26.26 -0.58 18.91
N ASN A 55 -27.08 -1.56 19.17
CA ASN A 55 -26.69 -2.97 19.00
C ASN A 55 -26.38 -3.29 17.54
N GLN A 56 -27.13 -2.73 16.60
CA GLN A 56 -26.84 -2.88 15.18
C GLN A 56 -25.49 -2.23 14.81
N GLU A 57 -25.26 -1.00 15.27
CA GLU A 57 -23.99 -0.30 15.02
C GLU A 57 -22.79 -1.04 15.62
N ILE A 58 -22.92 -1.61 16.80
CA ILE A 58 -21.88 -2.43 17.44
C ILE A 58 -21.58 -3.65 16.57
N SER A 59 -22.61 -4.38 16.14
CA SER A 59 -22.44 -5.56 15.27
C SER A 59 -21.76 -5.23 13.96
N ASP A 60 -22.11 -4.10 13.34
CA ASP A 60 -21.52 -3.68 12.08
C ASP A 60 -20.04 -3.25 12.25
N ARG A 61 -19.71 -2.57 13.37
CA ARG A 61 -18.34 -2.25 13.73
C ARG A 61 -17.49 -3.48 14.00
N GLU A 62 -18.02 -4.46 14.72
CA GLU A 62 -17.31 -5.72 14.99
C GLU A 62 -16.99 -6.48 13.71
N LYS A 63 -17.92 -6.53 12.74
CA LYS A 63 -17.68 -7.15 11.43
C LYS A 63 -16.59 -6.40 10.64
N ALA A 64 -16.69 -5.07 10.57
CA ALA A 64 -15.72 -4.26 9.88
C ALA A 64 -14.31 -4.38 10.50
N GLU A 65 -14.21 -4.46 11.83
CA GLU A 65 -12.93 -4.65 12.50
C GLU A 65 -12.35 -6.04 12.24
N ALA A 66 -13.17 -7.10 12.21
CA ALA A 66 -12.74 -8.45 11.86
C ALA A 66 -12.21 -8.53 10.41
N GLU A 67 -12.91 -7.92 9.46
CA GLU A 67 -12.46 -7.83 8.06
C GLU A 67 -11.15 -7.04 7.94
N ARG A 68 -11.05 -5.93 8.65
CA ARG A 68 -9.82 -5.13 8.69
C ARG A 68 -8.64 -5.93 9.24
N GLN A 69 -8.86 -6.68 10.31
CA GLN A 69 -7.84 -7.51 10.92
C GLN A 69 -7.34 -8.59 9.95
N THR A 70 -8.26 -9.26 9.27
CA THR A 70 -7.94 -10.27 8.26
C THR A 70 -7.10 -9.68 7.12
N THR A 71 -7.51 -8.52 6.62
CA THR A 71 -6.78 -7.80 5.55
C THR A 71 -5.37 -7.41 5.99
N LEU A 72 -5.22 -6.93 7.23
CA LEU A 72 -3.91 -6.58 7.79
C LEU A 72 -2.98 -7.79 7.91
N GLU A 73 -3.51 -8.95 8.29
CA GLU A 73 -2.72 -10.18 8.36
C GLU A 73 -2.27 -10.64 6.97
N GLN A 74 -3.16 -10.61 5.98
CA GLN A 74 -2.82 -10.92 4.59
C GLN A 74 -1.74 -9.98 4.05
N LEU A 75 -1.88 -8.68 4.29
CA LEU A 75 -0.89 -7.69 3.86
C LEU A 75 0.48 -7.91 4.50
N LYS A 76 0.53 -8.28 5.80
CA LYS A 76 1.79 -8.62 6.47
C LYS A 76 2.48 -9.83 5.84
N VAL A 77 1.73 -10.86 5.47
CA VAL A 77 2.28 -12.03 4.79
C VAL A 77 2.85 -11.63 3.43
N GLU A 78 2.09 -10.90 2.62
CA GLU A 78 2.52 -10.43 1.30
C GLU A 78 3.78 -9.54 1.39
N MET A 79 3.83 -8.62 2.34
CA MET A 79 5.02 -7.78 2.56
C MET A 79 6.25 -8.62 2.89
N LYS A 80 6.10 -9.64 3.73
CA LYS A 80 7.21 -10.53 4.08
C LYS A 80 7.70 -11.35 2.90
N GLU A 81 6.81 -11.86 2.06
CA GLU A 81 7.17 -12.58 0.84
C GLU A 81 7.90 -11.69 -0.16
N ARG A 82 7.44 -10.45 -0.33
CA ARG A 82 8.13 -9.45 -1.16
C ARG A 82 9.52 -9.11 -0.64
N GLU A 83 9.68 -8.94 0.68
CA GLU A 83 10.96 -8.68 1.31
C GLU A 83 11.96 -9.83 1.06
N VAL A 84 11.53 -11.07 1.24
CA VAL A 84 12.36 -12.25 0.97
C VAL A 84 12.76 -12.30 -0.51
N THR A 85 11.82 -12.07 -1.42
CA THR A 85 12.09 -12.06 -2.86
C THR A 85 13.07 -10.96 -3.25
N GLN A 86 12.91 -9.77 -2.67
CA GLN A 86 13.82 -8.65 -2.89
C GLN A 86 15.24 -8.98 -2.43
N ILE A 87 15.40 -9.53 -1.23
CA ILE A 87 16.71 -9.94 -0.70
C ILE A 87 17.35 -11.00 -1.60
N GLN A 88 16.58 -11.98 -2.07
CA GLN A 88 17.11 -13.00 -2.98
C GLN A 88 17.58 -12.40 -4.31
N LEU A 89 16.81 -11.47 -4.87
CA LEU A 89 17.18 -10.78 -6.11
C LEU A 89 18.46 -9.96 -5.94
N GLU A 90 18.59 -9.25 -4.83
CA GLU A 90 19.80 -8.47 -4.50
C GLU A 90 21.03 -9.38 -4.33
N GLN A 91 20.87 -10.52 -3.66
CA GLN A 91 21.95 -11.51 -3.50
C GLN A 91 22.37 -12.09 -4.84
N GLN A 92 21.42 -12.48 -5.70
CA GLN A 92 21.72 -12.98 -7.04
C GLN A 92 22.43 -11.92 -7.91
N SER A 93 21.94 -10.68 -7.88
CA SER A 93 22.55 -9.58 -8.61
C SER A 93 23.97 -9.30 -8.13
N SER A 94 24.19 -9.27 -6.80
CA SER A 94 25.51 -9.09 -6.19
C SER A 94 26.46 -10.24 -6.53
N PHE A 95 25.98 -11.47 -6.52
CA PHE A 95 26.75 -12.64 -6.91
C PHE A 95 27.20 -12.57 -8.38
N LEU A 96 26.25 -12.31 -9.30
CA LEU A 96 26.56 -12.16 -10.72
C LEU A 96 27.55 -11.03 -10.97
N ARG A 97 27.38 -9.90 -10.29
CA ARG A 97 28.34 -8.79 -10.38
C ARG A 97 29.73 -9.20 -9.93
N SER A 98 29.84 -9.84 -8.78
CA SER A 98 31.13 -10.31 -8.25
C SER A 98 31.78 -11.34 -9.18
N PHE A 99 31.00 -12.22 -9.80
CA PHE A 99 31.47 -13.19 -10.77
C PHE A 99 31.99 -12.54 -12.04
N LEU A 100 31.25 -11.57 -12.59
CA LEU A 100 31.68 -10.82 -13.77
C LEU A 100 32.97 -9.99 -13.50
N ASP A 101 33.05 -9.36 -12.34
CA ASP A 101 34.19 -8.54 -11.95
C ASP A 101 35.43 -9.36 -11.61
N ALA A 102 35.28 -10.62 -11.24
CA ALA A 102 36.41 -11.54 -11.04
C ALA A 102 37.02 -12.09 -12.35
N SER A 103 36.25 -11.99 -13.46
CA SER A 103 36.76 -12.39 -14.77
C SER A 103 37.82 -11.41 -15.27
N PRO A 104 38.98 -11.92 -15.74
CA PRO A 104 39.99 -11.09 -16.42
C PRO A 104 39.57 -10.69 -17.85
N ASP A 105 38.55 -11.37 -18.40
CA ASP A 105 38.05 -11.10 -19.75
C ASP A 105 37.18 -9.83 -19.76
N LEU A 106 37.24 -9.12 -20.88
CA LEU A 106 36.39 -7.95 -21.10
C LEU A 106 34.93 -8.40 -21.34
N VAL A 107 34.04 -8.10 -20.40
CA VAL A 107 32.62 -8.40 -20.53
C VAL A 107 31.85 -7.09 -20.55
N PHE A 108 31.04 -6.92 -21.60
CA PHE A 108 30.12 -5.77 -21.73
C PHE A 108 28.93 -6.15 -22.56
N TYR A 109 27.84 -5.40 -22.40
CA TYR A 109 26.63 -5.55 -23.18
C TYR A 109 26.06 -4.19 -23.58
N ARG A 110 25.35 -4.18 -24.71
CA ARG A 110 24.77 -2.98 -25.31
C ARG A 110 23.32 -3.23 -25.69
N ASN A 111 22.54 -2.16 -25.63
CA ASN A 111 21.14 -2.17 -26.04
C ASN A 111 20.99 -2.09 -27.59
N GLU A 112 19.76 -2.07 -28.08
CA GLU A 112 19.41 -1.95 -29.50
C GLU A 112 19.94 -0.65 -30.15
N ASP A 113 20.04 0.43 -29.35
CA ASP A 113 20.60 1.73 -29.77
C ASP A 113 22.13 1.73 -29.82
N LYS A 114 22.76 0.57 -29.57
CA LYS A 114 24.21 0.36 -29.53
C LYS A 114 24.92 1.09 -28.37
N GLU A 115 24.15 1.47 -27.35
CA GLU A 115 24.65 2.11 -26.15
C GLU A 115 25.09 1.05 -25.14
N PHE A 116 26.17 1.31 -24.43
CA PHE A 116 26.57 0.47 -23.29
C PHE A 116 25.49 0.45 -22.22
N SER A 117 25.08 -0.72 -21.82
CA SER A 117 24.11 -0.95 -20.75
C SER A 117 24.75 -1.59 -19.51
N GLY A 118 25.96 -2.09 -19.64
CA GLY A 118 26.75 -2.58 -18.52
C GLY A 118 28.09 -3.18 -18.95
N CYS A 119 29.00 -3.30 -17.97
CA CYS A 119 30.31 -3.91 -18.18
C CYS A 119 30.89 -4.42 -16.87
N ASN A 120 31.95 -5.23 -16.96
CA ASN A 120 32.71 -5.66 -15.80
C ASN A 120 33.91 -4.75 -15.53
N ARG A 121 34.61 -5.00 -14.41
CA ARG A 121 35.78 -4.24 -14.00
C ARG A 121 36.93 -4.26 -15.02
N ALA A 122 37.14 -5.37 -15.73
CA ALA A 122 38.21 -5.45 -16.78
C ALA A 122 37.92 -4.42 -17.90
N MET A 123 36.67 -4.22 -18.27
CA MET A 123 36.29 -3.23 -19.27
C MET A 123 36.42 -1.79 -18.75
N GLU A 124 36.19 -1.53 -17.47
CA GLU A 124 36.48 -0.24 -16.84
C GLU A 124 37.98 0.10 -16.92
N LEU A 125 38.83 -0.90 -16.67
CA LEU A 125 40.29 -0.73 -16.75
C LEU A 125 40.77 -0.46 -18.19
N LEU A 126 40.16 -1.13 -19.18
CA LEU A 126 40.48 -0.91 -20.59
C LEU A 126 40.11 0.50 -21.05
N THR A 127 38.91 0.97 -20.65
CA THR A 127 38.41 2.27 -21.13
C THR A 127 38.82 3.45 -20.27
N GLY A 128 39.28 3.21 -19.05
CA GLY A 128 39.56 4.23 -18.05
C GLY A 128 38.33 4.93 -17.52
N LYS A 129 37.14 4.38 -17.80
CA LYS A 129 35.83 4.90 -17.37
C LYS A 129 35.14 3.86 -16.51
N SER A 130 34.49 4.32 -15.43
CA SER A 130 33.60 3.45 -14.63
C SER A 130 32.36 3.03 -15.43
N GLU A 131 31.75 1.91 -15.06
CA GLU A 131 30.51 1.46 -15.68
C GLU A 131 29.41 2.58 -15.74
N LYS A 132 29.27 3.34 -14.65
CA LYS A 132 28.33 4.47 -14.58
C LYS A 132 28.62 5.56 -15.62
N GLN A 133 29.88 5.73 -16.01
CA GLN A 133 30.30 6.67 -17.04
C GLN A 133 30.15 6.08 -18.45
N LEU A 134 30.20 4.74 -18.57
CA LEU A 134 30.05 4.05 -19.86
C LEU A 134 28.60 3.88 -20.26
N ILE A 135 27.68 3.67 -19.31
CA ILE A 135 26.24 3.53 -19.57
C ILE A 135 25.75 4.71 -20.41
N HIS A 136 24.99 4.42 -21.47
CA HIS A 136 24.47 5.32 -22.50
C HIS A 136 25.50 5.91 -23.46
N LEU A 137 26.82 5.62 -23.33
CA LEU A 137 27.79 5.97 -24.34
C LEU A 137 27.71 4.98 -25.51
N LYS A 138 28.05 5.48 -26.70
CA LYS A 138 28.18 4.67 -27.91
C LYS A 138 29.64 4.31 -28.18
N PRO A 139 29.95 3.33 -29.06
CA PRO A 139 31.30 2.95 -29.39
C PRO A 139 32.23 4.13 -29.81
N GLN A 140 31.70 5.10 -30.53
CA GLN A 140 32.41 6.31 -30.96
C GLN A 140 32.84 7.24 -29.82
N ASP A 141 32.16 7.15 -28.66
CA ASP A 141 32.47 7.98 -27.49
C ASP A 141 33.54 7.33 -26.59
N VAL A 142 33.87 6.06 -26.88
CA VAL A 142 34.74 5.22 -26.03
C VAL A 142 36.01 4.81 -26.74
N TYR A 143 35.94 4.48 -28.03
CA TYR A 143 37.02 3.96 -28.82
C TYR A 143 37.54 4.97 -29.83
N SER A 144 38.77 4.69 -30.42
CA SER A 144 39.26 5.43 -31.58
C SER A 144 38.29 5.28 -32.76
N GLU A 145 38.30 6.21 -33.70
CA GLU A 145 37.45 6.22 -34.88
C GLU A 145 37.47 4.90 -35.66
N GLU A 146 38.67 4.34 -35.89
CA GLU A 146 38.85 3.06 -36.59
C GLU A 146 38.26 1.89 -35.80
N ALA A 147 38.53 1.83 -34.49
CA ALA A 147 38.00 0.78 -33.62
C ALA A 147 36.45 0.88 -33.47
N ALA A 148 35.95 2.09 -33.34
CA ALA A 148 34.49 2.33 -33.26
C ALA A 148 33.77 1.90 -34.54
N ALA A 149 34.30 2.24 -35.71
CA ALA A 149 33.74 1.82 -37.01
C ALA A 149 33.65 0.29 -37.12
N LYS A 150 34.69 -0.44 -36.74
CA LYS A 150 34.71 -1.90 -36.71
C LYS A 150 33.72 -2.49 -35.74
N VAL A 151 33.60 -1.91 -34.54
CA VAL A 151 32.63 -2.32 -33.50
C VAL A 151 31.23 -2.14 -34.02
N MET A 152 30.90 -1.00 -34.62
CA MET A 152 29.57 -0.70 -35.15
C MET A 152 29.17 -1.61 -36.32
N GLU A 153 30.09 -1.86 -37.24
CA GLU A 153 29.88 -2.78 -38.38
C GLU A 153 29.58 -4.20 -37.90
N THR A 154 30.35 -4.67 -36.91
CA THR A 154 30.13 -6.01 -36.36
C THR A 154 28.87 -6.14 -35.51
N ASP A 155 28.52 -5.11 -34.78
CA ASP A 155 27.24 -5.06 -34.06
C ASP A 155 26.04 -5.15 -35.04
N GLU A 156 26.07 -4.36 -36.12
CA GLU A 156 25.02 -4.40 -37.14
C GLU A 156 24.87 -5.80 -37.75
N LYS A 157 25.98 -6.51 -37.99
CA LYS A 157 25.95 -7.89 -38.51
C LYS A 157 25.30 -8.85 -37.52
N VAL A 158 25.65 -8.74 -36.22
CA VAL A 158 25.12 -9.59 -35.15
C VAL A 158 23.61 -9.35 -35.00
N PHE A 159 23.17 -8.10 -34.90
CA PHE A 159 21.74 -7.75 -34.76
C PHE A 159 20.92 -8.14 -35.99
N ARG A 160 21.38 -7.76 -37.18
CA ARG A 160 20.61 -7.96 -38.41
C ARG A 160 20.43 -9.45 -38.76
N HIS A 161 21.45 -10.25 -38.55
CA HIS A 161 21.46 -11.66 -38.95
C HIS A 161 21.23 -12.62 -37.80
N ASN A 162 21.15 -12.13 -36.58
CA ASN A 162 20.98 -12.94 -35.37
C ASN A 162 22.04 -14.05 -35.24
N VAL A 163 23.31 -13.71 -35.48
CA VAL A 163 24.45 -14.64 -35.51
C VAL A 163 25.51 -14.23 -34.51
N SER A 164 26.19 -15.23 -33.95
CA SER A 164 27.43 -14.98 -33.19
C SER A 164 28.58 -14.65 -34.14
N LEU A 165 29.44 -13.71 -33.73
CA LEU A 165 30.61 -13.29 -34.50
C LEU A 165 31.85 -13.31 -33.61
N THR A 166 32.94 -13.90 -34.11
CA THR A 166 34.26 -13.86 -33.47
C THR A 166 35.27 -13.20 -34.40
N TYR A 167 36.06 -12.27 -33.88
CA TYR A 167 37.10 -11.58 -34.62
C TYR A 167 38.16 -11.00 -33.67
N GLU A 168 39.31 -10.70 -34.22
CA GLU A 168 40.41 -10.04 -33.50
C GLU A 168 40.34 -8.53 -33.71
N GLN A 169 40.63 -7.77 -32.63
CA GLN A 169 40.73 -6.33 -32.68
C GLN A 169 41.76 -5.79 -31.72
N TRP A 170 42.56 -4.84 -32.18
CA TRP A 170 43.47 -4.09 -31.35
C TRP A 170 42.73 -2.96 -30.64
N LEU A 171 42.94 -2.86 -29.34
CA LEU A 171 42.36 -1.80 -28.51
C LEU A 171 43.45 -1.13 -27.69
N ASP A 172 43.28 0.16 -27.44
CA ASP A 172 44.22 1.00 -26.70
C ASP A 172 43.77 1.12 -25.24
N TYR A 173 44.71 0.95 -24.32
CA TYR A 173 44.51 1.32 -22.91
C TYR A 173 44.77 2.81 -22.68
N PRO A 174 44.22 3.43 -21.62
CA PRO A 174 44.50 4.83 -21.31
C PRO A 174 45.93 5.18 -21.06
N ASP A 175 46.76 4.20 -20.69
CA ASP A 175 48.22 4.34 -20.47
C ASP A 175 49.06 4.20 -21.75
N GLY A 176 48.43 4.06 -22.90
CA GLY A 176 49.06 3.94 -24.21
C GLY A 176 49.47 2.52 -24.61
N ARG A 177 49.26 1.53 -23.76
CA ARG A 177 49.43 0.13 -24.14
C ARG A 177 48.39 -0.29 -25.16
N LYS A 178 48.79 -1.14 -26.10
CA LYS A 178 47.89 -1.78 -27.07
C LYS A 178 47.84 -3.27 -26.81
N ALA A 179 46.64 -3.84 -26.90
CA ALA A 179 46.48 -5.29 -26.83
C ALA A 179 45.51 -5.77 -27.92
N CYS A 180 45.78 -6.96 -28.44
CA CYS A 180 44.92 -7.64 -29.38
C CYS A 180 43.95 -8.53 -28.60
N PHE A 181 42.67 -8.35 -28.81
CA PHE A 181 41.62 -9.11 -28.17
C PHE A 181 40.92 -9.97 -29.21
N GLU A 182 40.68 -11.23 -28.88
CA GLU A 182 39.66 -12.01 -29.53
C GLU A 182 38.32 -11.62 -28.97
N ILE A 183 37.47 -11.01 -29.78
CA ILE A 183 36.15 -10.50 -29.37
C ILE A 183 35.10 -11.44 -29.92
N ARG A 184 34.28 -11.99 -29.00
CA ARG A 184 33.10 -12.77 -29.34
C ARG A 184 31.83 -11.99 -29.01
N LYS A 185 31.03 -11.73 -30.04
CA LYS A 185 29.72 -11.08 -29.90
C LYS A 185 28.62 -12.10 -30.08
N VAL A 186 27.64 -12.06 -29.20
CA VAL A 186 26.44 -12.91 -29.26
C VAL A 186 25.22 -12.05 -29.04
N PRO A 187 24.12 -12.27 -29.80
CA PRO A 187 22.85 -11.63 -29.50
C PRO A 187 22.26 -12.24 -28.23
N TYR A 188 21.64 -11.43 -27.39
CA TYR A 188 20.84 -11.89 -26.26
C TYR A 188 19.48 -11.19 -26.29
N TYR A 189 18.48 -11.80 -25.64
CA TYR A 189 17.13 -11.30 -25.59
C TYR A 189 16.67 -11.38 -24.14
N ASP A 190 15.93 -10.37 -23.70
CA ASP A 190 15.22 -10.27 -22.40
C ASP A 190 13.72 -10.56 -22.51
#